data_1bb31bea7215e007f9f91a8ca68e279e
#
_entry.id   1bb31bea7215e007f9f91a8ca68e279e
#
_cell.length_a   1.000
_cell.length_b   1.000
_cell.length_c   1.000
_cell.angle_alpha   90.00
_cell.angle_beta   90.00
_cell.angle_gamma   90.00
#
_symmetry.space_group_name_H-M   'P 1'
#
loop_
_entity.id
_entity.type
_entity.pdbx_description
1 polymer ?
#
loop_
_entity_poly.entity_id
_entity_poly.type
_entity_poly.pdbx_seq_one_letter_code
_entity_poly.pdbx_strand_id
1 'polypeptide(L)'
;MKEPQEGGEVTTSVRGEAVPAAGPHRKDVPNDSSRRSFLGKVGVGGAAAVALAAVPLEPLIEGKHGEAEASVVDYRSNNRANDSFNYRKSTAQNEKIDVGELPDNGDARRFSDYSGSWSKCLQHDALGIPNRAAYRSMLYALSSGRHSDFENMLVGNPGGTGFTSTMNGPEGAFTFDLEGRDSHATVIPPAPSVASAQTAAEQVEHYWAALMRDVHFEDYPSSSLAIQACADLNNMSYVRQHNSIYPHPLTPQKLFRGQFYPGDDSLKGPYMSQFALQPSFFGAQPVNCQSQRFMSVSEGGADYLTDPVEYLNVQNGFVPSASLVFDPTPRHIRMGRDYAAYTHVDFPHQEYFVALFLIAQMKTPVNPGNPYGYPHGRGRATHGFVTFGSEFCNLDAATTLTEMATRALKAAWFHKWIVNLRMRPEEYGALVHANLTHQHPMPQAAQALHHDVLNSAALPIIYNQYHSFLLPQAFPEGSPTHPCYPTGHGTAGGACITALKFFYDGNAPIRPLLQGIGSDVMVPSDDGLSLEVYTGDDRDSLTINGELNKLGWNVTTGHGIHAGIHFRSSSLYSLLLGEQVALSVLQDRARSYTEPFTIHITKFDGTTVTISNQ
;
A
#
# COMPACT_ATOMS: atom_id res chain seq x y z
N MET A 1 67.91 6.10 -7.70
CA MET A 1 68.60 7.03 -6.80
C MET A 1 67.59 7.94 -6.16
N LYS A 2 67.51 7.81 -4.83
CA LYS A 2 66.85 8.71 -3.85
C LYS A 2 65.31 8.65 -3.72
N GLU A 3 64.81 7.81 -2.83
CA GLU A 3 63.89 8.13 -1.73
C GLU A 3 64.55 9.14 -0.76
N PRO A 4 63.90 9.62 0.33
CA PRO A 4 62.53 9.62 0.80
C PRO A 4 62.09 10.97 1.47
N GLN A 5 60.90 11.05 2.04
CA GLN A 5 60.56 11.44 3.45
C GLN A 5 59.07 11.78 3.55
N GLU A 6 58.33 11.03 4.29
CA GLU A 6 57.76 11.11 5.65
C GLU A 6 57.06 12.42 6.00
N GLY A 7 55.83 12.25 6.49
CA GLY A 7 55.30 13.10 7.54
C GLY A 7 53.83 13.48 7.46
N GLY A 8 53.04 12.91 8.37
CA GLY A 8 51.93 13.63 8.92
C GLY A 8 50.59 12.89 9.10
N GLU A 9 50.52 11.94 10.02
CA GLU A 9 49.27 11.52 10.67
C GLU A 9 48.66 12.69 11.44
N VAL A 10 47.40 13.01 11.13
CA VAL A 10 46.58 13.80 12.04
C VAL A 10 45.46 12.90 12.55
N THR A 11 45.71 12.29 13.69
CA THR A 11 44.68 11.61 14.51
C THR A 11 43.92 12.67 15.31
N THR A 12 42.65 12.89 14.98
CA THR A 12 41.71 13.53 15.90
C THR A 12 40.90 12.47 16.62
N SER A 13 41.30 12.17 17.84
CA SER A 13 40.54 11.38 18.80
C SER A 13 39.33 12.19 19.31
N VAL A 14 38.13 11.76 19.01
CA VAL A 14 36.94 12.20 19.77
C VAL A 14 36.72 11.20 20.89
N ARG A 15 36.93 11.64 22.11
CA ARG A 15 36.60 10.90 23.34
C ARG A 15 35.07 10.80 23.45
N GLY A 16 34.52 9.60 23.33
CA GLY A 16 33.19 9.29 23.78
C GLY A 16 33.19 9.08 25.30
N GLU A 17 32.44 9.88 26.01
CA GLU A 17 32.14 9.63 27.42
C GLU A 17 31.13 8.46 27.52
N ALA A 18 31.54 7.45 28.28
CA ALA A 18 30.71 6.30 28.59
C ALA A 18 29.67 6.68 29.67
N VAL A 19 28.39 6.49 29.35
CA VAL A 19 27.32 6.54 30.34
C VAL A 19 27.29 5.19 31.09
N PRO A 20 27.31 5.18 32.45
CA PRO A 20 27.31 3.93 33.20
C PRO A 20 25.97 3.22 33.14
N ALA A 21 26.02 1.91 32.92
CA ALA A 21 24.91 0.99 33.00
C ALA A 21 24.34 0.94 34.42
N ALA A 22 23.08 1.32 34.58
CA ALA A 22 22.31 1.09 35.81
C ALA A 22 21.70 -0.31 35.79
N GLY A 23 22.06 -1.12 36.77
CA GLY A 23 21.52 -2.45 37.00
C GLY A 23 20.04 -2.45 37.48
N PRO A 24 19.38 -3.60 37.51
CA PRO A 24 17.95 -3.68 37.66
C PRO A 24 17.51 -3.55 39.11
N HIS A 25 16.86 -2.46 39.48
CA HIS A 25 16.05 -2.41 40.68
C HIS A 25 14.59 -2.74 40.33
N ARG A 26 14.19 -3.97 40.64
CA ARG A 26 12.78 -4.28 40.87
C ARG A 26 12.25 -3.38 41.98
N LYS A 27 11.25 -2.56 41.66
CA LYS A 27 10.34 -2.00 42.66
C LYS A 27 8.93 -2.47 42.35
N ASP A 28 8.34 -3.01 43.39
CA ASP A 28 6.99 -3.53 43.43
C ASP A 28 5.96 -2.54 42.87
N VAL A 29 5.08 -3.04 42.01
CA VAL A 29 3.93 -2.32 41.47
C VAL A 29 2.87 -2.31 42.57
N PRO A 30 2.43 -1.17 43.08
CA PRO A 30 1.31 -1.11 44.02
C PRO A 30 0.01 -1.41 43.29
N ASN A 31 -0.79 -2.22 43.93
CA ASN A 31 -2.10 -2.72 43.56
C ASN A 31 -3.07 -1.58 43.21
N ASP A 32 -3.92 -1.79 42.24
CA ASP A 32 -4.82 -0.95 41.47
C ASP A 32 -6.01 -0.35 42.27
N SER A 33 -5.74 0.27 43.41
CA SER A 33 -6.79 1.03 44.15
C SER A 33 -6.70 2.56 43.99
N SER A 34 -5.67 3.09 43.34
CA SER A 34 -5.44 4.54 43.23
C SER A 34 -6.14 5.22 42.06
N ARG A 35 -6.49 4.49 41.00
CA ARG A 35 -7.21 5.09 39.86
C ARG A 35 -8.70 5.37 40.10
N ARG A 36 -9.35 4.60 40.96
CA ARG A 36 -10.74 4.88 41.35
C ARG A 36 -10.90 6.03 42.33
N SER A 37 -9.88 6.37 43.11
CA SER A 37 -9.93 7.48 44.05
C SER A 37 -9.63 8.85 43.45
N PHE A 38 -8.99 8.90 42.26
CA PHE A 38 -8.71 10.16 41.58
C PHE A 38 -9.96 10.74 40.90
N LEU A 39 -10.83 9.89 40.34
CA LEU A 39 -12.09 10.34 39.73
C LEU A 39 -13.19 10.67 40.74
N GLY A 40 -13.05 10.21 41.99
CA GLY A 40 -14.01 10.51 43.08
C GLY A 40 -13.70 11.79 43.86
N LYS A 41 -12.56 12.45 43.64
CA LYS A 41 -12.16 13.66 44.39
C LYS A 41 -12.21 14.98 43.58
N VAL A 42 -12.65 14.94 42.34
CA VAL A 42 -12.85 16.13 41.50
C VAL A 42 -14.31 16.64 41.55
N GLY A 43 -15.14 15.98 42.28
CA GLY A 43 -16.50 16.43 42.51
C GLY A 43 -16.70 16.95 43.95
N VAL A 44 -16.62 18.20 44.14
CA VAL A 44 -17.05 19.10 45.23
C VAL A 44 -15.87 19.93 45.77
N GLY A 45 -15.88 21.19 45.39
CA GLY A 45 -15.14 22.21 46.11
C GLY A 45 -14.21 23.07 45.26
N GLY A 46 -14.71 24.19 44.81
CA GLY A 46 -13.90 25.24 44.25
C GLY A 46 -14.57 26.02 43.13
N ALA A 47 -15.65 26.68 43.43
CA ALA A 47 -16.10 27.84 42.65
C ALA A 47 -15.05 28.94 42.79
N ALA A 48 -13.98 28.89 42.02
CA ALA A 48 -13.17 30.05 41.72
C ALA A 48 -13.84 30.76 40.55
N ALA A 49 -14.63 31.75 40.85
CA ALA A 49 -15.16 32.70 39.90
C ALA A 49 -13.99 33.41 39.22
N VAL A 50 -13.59 32.96 38.03
CA VAL A 50 -12.87 33.81 37.10
C VAL A 50 -13.91 34.80 36.56
N ALA A 51 -13.92 36.00 37.11
CA ALA A 51 -14.65 37.12 36.56
C ALA A 51 -14.01 37.44 35.18
N LEU A 52 -14.51 36.86 34.14
CA LEU A 52 -14.37 37.40 32.79
C LEU A 52 -15.17 38.71 32.80
N ALA A 53 -14.44 39.82 32.72
CA ALA A 53 -15.04 41.12 32.49
C ALA A 53 -15.94 41.02 31.26
N ALA A 54 -17.23 41.10 31.48
CA ALA A 54 -18.22 41.22 30.44
C ALA A 54 -17.99 42.56 29.74
N VAL A 55 -17.41 42.51 28.55
CA VAL A 55 -17.52 43.62 27.60
C VAL A 55 -18.99 43.65 27.19
N PRO A 56 -19.72 44.77 27.42
CA PRO A 56 -21.09 44.88 26.97
C PRO A 56 -21.07 44.89 25.44
N LEU A 57 -21.53 43.83 24.81
CA LEU A 57 -21.96 43.83 23.43
C LEU A 57 -23.28 44.60 23.40
N GLU A 58 -23.22 45.87 22.99
CA GLU A 58 -24.44 46.60 22.66
C GLU A 58 -25.19 45.86 21.54
N PRO A 59 -26.53 45.81 21.60
CA PRO A 59 -27.34 45.13 20.62
C PRO A 59 -27.37 45.92 19.31
N LEU A 60 -26.53 45.57 18.38
CA LEU A 60 -26.73 45.92 16.98
C LEU A 60 -27.70 44.88 16.41
N ILE A 61 -28.89 45.35 16.12
CA ILE A 61 -29.96 44.77 15.32
C ILE A 61 -31.28 44.61 16.15
N GLU A 62 -32.06 45.64 16.18
CA GLU A 62 -33.51 45.53 16.27
C GLU A 62 -34.08 45.11 14.92
N GLY A 63 -34.24 43.81 14.73
CA GLY A 63 -35.04 43.21 13.68
C GLY A 63 -35.97 42.22 14.30
N LYS A 64 -37.27 42.46 14.23
CA LYS A 64 -38.33 41.56 14.68
C LYS A 64 -38.21 40.20 13.99
N HIS A 65 -37.50 39.29 14.63
CA HIS A 65 -37.62 37.86 14.39
C HIS A 65 -38.14 37.23 15.69
N GLY A 66 -39.21 36.47 15.56
CA GLY A 66 -39.85 35.82 16.70
C GLY A 66 -38.85 35.09 17.57
N GLU A 67 -39.05 35.20 18.85
CA GLU A 67 -38.25 34.61 19.89
C GLU A 67 -38.10 33.09 19.71
N ALA A 68 -37.00 32.71 19.06
CA ALA A 68 -36.41 31.42 19.36
C ALA A 68 -35.24 31.72 20.30
N GLU A 69 -35.51 31.83 21.59
CA GLU A 69 -34.48 31.63 22.60
C GLU A 69 -33.98 30.18 22.52
N ALA A 70 -33.27 29.86 21.47
CA ALA A 70 -32.42 28.70 21.47
C ALA A 70 -31.22 29.08 22.35
N SER A 71 -31.31 28.81 23.63
CA SER A 71 -30.19 29.04 24.52
C SER A 71 -29.02 28.20 24.01
N VAL A 72 -27.95 28.89 23.62
CA VAL A 72 -26.66 28.26 23.24
C VAL A 72 -26.19 27.28 24.32
N VAL A 73 -26.70 27.39 25.53
CA VAL A 73 -26.40 26.53 26.68
C VAL A 73 -27.08 25.16 26.57
N ASP A 74 -28.31 25.07 26.09
CA ASP A 74 -29.04 23.79 25.98
C ASP A 74 -28.52 22.93 24.85
N TYR A 75 -28.07 23.53 23.75
CA TYR A 75 -27.44 22.82 22.67
C TYR A 75 -26.05 22.26 23.05
N ARG A 76 -25.37 22.90 24.01
CA ARG A 76 -24.03 22.47 24.45
C ARG A 76 -24.05 21.29 25.44
N SER A 77 -25.15 20.99 26.12
CA SER A 77 -25.10 20.06 27.22
C SER A 77 -25.50 18.63 26.88
N ASN A 78 -26.77 18.32 26.82
CA ASN A 78 -27.21 16.93 26.79
C ASN A 78 -27.59 16.42 25.39
N ASN A 79 -28.18 17.26 24.54
CA ASN A 79 -28.68 16.82 23.24
C ASN A 79 -27.54 16.44 22.32
N ARG A 80 -26.50 17.29 22.16
CA ARG A 80 -25.35 16.97 21.31
C ARG A 80 -24.60 15.73 21.78
N ALA A 81 -24.45 15.52 23.11
CA ALA A 81 -23.79 14.32 23.61
C ALA A 81 -24.60 13.06 23.31
N ASN A 82 -25.93 13.13 23.48
CA ASN A 82 -26.83 12.04 23.14
C ASN A 82 -26.85 11.76 21.62
N ASP A 83 -26.90 12.80 20.79
CA ASP A 83 -26.87 12.68 19.33
C ASP A 83 -25.57 12.03 18.88
N SER A 84 -24.43 12.50 19.38
CA SER A 84 -23.12 11.93 19.10
C SER A 84 -23.01 10.46 19.55
N PHE A 85 -23.55 10.12 20.72
CA PHE A 85 -23.58 8.74 21.20
C PHE A 85 -24.48 7.85 20.33
N ASN A 86 -25.70 8.31 20.05
CA ASN A 86 -26.67 7.57 19.25
C ASN A 86 -26.19 7.37 17.81
N TYR A 87 -25.55 8.39 17.23
CA TYR A 87 -24.92 8.31 15.94
C TYR A 87 -23.88 7.18 15.90
N ARG A 88 -22.88 7.20 16.81
CA ARG A 88 -21.83 6.18 16.88
C ARG A 88 -22.39 4.78 17.13
N LYS A 89 -23.41 4.68 17.99
CA LYS A 89 -24.09 3.42 18.26
C LYS A 89 -24.81 2.88 17.02
N SER A 90 -25.54 3.74 16.32
CA SER A 90 -26.26 3.32 15.09
C SER A 90 -25.29 2.94 13.98
N THR A 91 -24.19 3.66 13.82
CA THR A 91 -23.12 3.33 12.89
C THR A 91 -22.55 1.94 13.17
N ALA A 92 -22.14 1.68 14.41
CA ALA A 92 -21.63 0.38 14.81
C ALA A 92 -22.66 -0.76 14.64
N GLN A 93 -23.96 -0.47 14.85
CA GLN A 93 -25.02 -1.45 14.62
C GLN A 93 -25.24 -1.75 13.13
N ASN A 94 -25.16 -0.73 12.27
CA ASN A 94 -25.30 -0.88 10.82
C ASN A 94 -24.14 -1.67 10.21
N GLU A 95 -22.93 -1.52 10.78
CA GLU A 95 -21.74 -2.25 10.33
C GLU A 95 -21.60 -3.64 10.95
N LYS A 96 -22.48 -3.99 11.90
CA LYS A 96 -22.52 -5.35 12.44
C LYS A 96 -23.04 -6.32 11.37
N ILE A 97 -22.11 -7.05 10.79
CA ILE A 97 -22.40 -8.06 9.76
C ILE A 97 -22.10 -9.44 10.34
N ASP A 98 -23.04 -10.36 10.20
CA ASP A 98 -22.77 -11.77 10.42
C ASP A 98 -21.99 -12.29 9.22
N VAL A 99 -20.67 -12.41 9.40
CA VAL A 99 -19.77 -12.92 8.37
C VAL A 99 -19.61 -14.41 8.58
N GLY A 100 -19.92 -15.18 7.54
CA GLY A 100 -19.60 -16.61 7.49
C GLY A 100 -18.10 -16.85 7.40
N GLU A 101 -17.70 -18.09 7.14
CA GLU A 101 -16.31 -18.40 6.86
C GLU A 101 -15.81 -17.61 5.64
N LEU A 102 -14.69 -16.89 5.80
CA LEU A 102 -14.04 -16.21 4.69
C LEU A 102 -13.32 -17.24 3.81
N PRO A 103 -13.49 -17.17 2.48
CA PRO A 103 -12.90 -18.17 1.59
C PRO A 103 -11.37 -18.00 1.54
N ASP A 104 -10.65 -19.12 1.75
CA ASP A 104 -9.22 -19.23 1.47
C ASP A 104 -8.97 -20.18 0.28
N ASN A 105 -7.74 -20.32 -0.17
CA ASN A 105 -7.40 -21.20 -1.29
C ASN A 105 -7.13 -22.66 -0.87
N GLY A 106 -7.15 -22.97 0.40
CA GLY A 106 -6.91 -24.28 0.95
C GLY A 106 -5.45 -24.77 0.95
N ASP A 107 -4.51 -24.02 0.39
CA ASP A 107 -3.12 -24.45 0.21
C ASP A 107 -2.41 -24.74 1.54
N ALA A 108 -2.71 -23.99 2.62
CA ALA A 108 -2.15 -24.23 3.95
C ALA A 108 -2.54 -25.60 4.55
N ARG A 109 -3.63 -26.18 4.08
CA ARG A 109 -4.13 -27.50 4.52
C ARG A 109 -3.86 -28.62 3.51
N ARG A 110 -3.67 -28.26 2.24
CA ARG A 110 -3.53 -29.22 1.13
C ARG A 110 -2.22 -29.99 1.17
N PHE A 111 -1.13 -29.34 1.53
CA PHE A 111 0.21 -29.90 1.54
C PHE A 111 0.66 -30.20 2.97
N SER A 112 0.87 -31.48 3.29
CA SER A 112 1.19 -31.92 4.65
C SER A 112 2.58 -31.50 5.13
N ASP A 113 3.46 -31.05 4.22
CA ASP A 113 4.76 -30.47 4.49
C ASP A 113 4.74 -28.94 4.56
N TYR A 114 3.55 -28.32 4.41
CA TYR A 114 3.32 -26.89 4.40
C TYR A 114 4.05 -26.10 3.30
N SER A 115 4.62 -26.77 2.31
CA SER A 115 5.37 -26.15 1.22
C SER A 115 4.51 -25.30 0.26
N GLY A 116 3.18 -25.32 0.38
CA GLY A 116 2.24 -24.56 -0.46
C GLY A 116 1.78 -23.23 0.12
N SER A 117 2.31 -22.80 1.27
CA SER A 117 1.89 -21.57 1.93
C SER A 117 3.07 -20.80 2.50
N TRP A 118 2.85 -19.57 2.90
CA TRP A 118 3.87 -18.67 3.41
C TRP A 118 4.57 -19.22 4.64
N SER A 119 5.91 -19.16 4.67
CA SER A 119 6.71 -19.73 5.75
C SER A 119 7.98 -18.95 6.12
N LYS A 120 8.25 -17.84 5.48
CA LYS A 120 9.44 -17.02 5.73
C LYS A 120 9.61 -16.68 7.21
N CYS A 121 10.84 -16.64 7.71
CA CYS A 121 11.23 -16.48 9.11
C CYS A 121 10.91 -17.69 10.02
N LEU A 122 10.20 -18.70 9.57
CA LEU A 122 10.13 -19.98 10.29
C LEU A 122 11.43 -20.78 10.10
N GLN A 123 11.62 -21.84 10.88
CA GLN A 123 12.69 -22.81 10.63
C GLN A 123 12.41 -23.59 9.35
N HIS A 124 13.41 -23.71 8.48
CA HIS A 124 13.39 -24.56 7.29
C HIS A 124 14.51 -25.60 7.37
N ASP A 125 14.31 -26.73 6.71
CA ASP A 125 15.39 -27.70 6.48
C ASP A 125 16.34 -27.23 5.35
N ALA A 126 17.37 -28.01 5.09
CA ALA A 126 18.36 -27.72 4.05
C ALA A 126 17.77 -27.68 2.62
N LEU A 127 16.55 -28.12 2.43
CA LEU A 127 15.82 -28.15 1.17
C LEU A 127 14.82 -26.99 1.04
N GLY A 128 14.75 -26.11 2.04
CA GLY A 128 13.81 -25.00 2.08
C GLY A 128 12.37 -25.43 2.43
N ILE A 129 12.17 -26.63 2.96
CA ILE A 129 10.86 -27.11 3.43
C ILE A 129 10.66 -26.61 4.87
N PRO A 130 9.52 -25.94 5.19
CA PRO A 130 9.30 -25.45 6.54
C PRO A 130 9.22 -26.59 7.56
N ASN A 131 9.87 -26.40 8.70
CA ASN A 131 9.78 -27.33 9.82
C ASN A 131 8.33 -27.42 10.31
N ARG A 132 7.78 -28.63 10.38
CA ARG A 132 6.37 -28.85 10.75
C ARG A 132 6.02 -28.33 12.14
N ALA A 133 6.93 -28.44 13.12
CA ALA A 133 6.69 -27.91 14.46
C ALA A 133 6.68 -26.38 14.46
N ALA A 134 7.59 -25.76 13.72
CA ALA A 134 7.64 -24.32 13.55
C ALA A 134 6.37 -23.78 12.88
N TYR A 135 5.94 -24.39 11.78
CA TYR A 135 4.72 -23.99 11.10
C TYR A 135 3.47 -24.12 12.00
N ARG A 136 3.36 -25.23 12.75
CA ARG A 136 2.27 -25.44 13.71
C ARG A 136 2.30 -24.45 14.87
N SER A 137 3.47 -24.03 15.34
CA SER A 137 3.56 -22.99 16.38
C SER A 137 3.00 -21.65 15.91
N MET A 138 3.23 -21.28 14.63
CA MET A 138 2.61 -20.11 14.00
C MET A 138 1.08 -20.27 13.91
N LEU A 139 0.58 -21.39 13.39
CA LEU A 139 -0.87 -21.63 13.32
C LEU A 139 -1.53 -21.59 14.70
N TYR A 140 -0.86 -22.11 15.72
CA TYR A 140 -1.35 -22.05 17.09
C TYR A 140 -1.43 -20.61 17.62
N ALA A 141 -0.39 -19.80 17.42
CA ALA A 141 -0.38 -18.39 17.79
C ALA A 141 -1.50 -17.61 17.08
N LEU A 142 -1.67 -17.83 15.78
CA LEU A 142 -2.74 -17.20 14.98
C LEU A 142 -4.14 -17.65 15.44
N SER A 143 -4.30 -18.89 15.91
CA SER A 143 -5.60 -19.36 16.40
C SER A 143 -5.93 -18.85 17.80
N SER A 144 -4.94 -18.63 18.65
CA SER A 144 -5.11 -18.18 20.03
C SER A 144 -5.24 -16.66 20.15
N GLY A 145 -4.57 -15.90 19.26
CA GLY A 145 -4.45 -14.44 19.33
C GLY A 145 -3.71 -13.91 20.55
N ARG A 146 -3.06 -14.76 21.35
CA ARG A 146 -2.39 -14.35 22.58
C ARG A 146 -0.94 -13.94 22.30
N HIS A 147 -0.53 -12.80 22.80
CA HIS A 147 0.82 -12.26 22.67
C HIS A 147 1.91 -13.28 23.03
N SER A 148 1.77 -13.96 24.16
CA SER A 148 2.73 -14.97 24.61
C SER A 148 2.92 -16.14 23.63
N ASP A 149 1.90 -16.48 22.85
CA ASP A 149 1.99 -17.56 21.88
C ASP A 149 2.75 -17.14 20.63
N PHE A 150 2.68 -15.83 20.25
CA PHE A 150 3.52 -15.25 19.20
C PHE A 150 4.99 -15.21 19.60
N GLU A 151 5.30 -14.86 20.86
CA GLU A 151 6.68 -14.87 21.37
C GLU A 151 7.29 -16.28 21.43
N ASN A 152 6.46 -17.31 21.55
CA ASN A 152 6.89 -18.71 21.62
C ASN A 152 6.93 -19.42 20.26
N MET A 153 6.73 -18.72 19.14
CA MET A 153 6.88 -19.32 17.82
C MET A 153 8.31 -19.79 17.56
N LEU A 154 8.43 -20.95 16.88
CA LEU A 154 9.74 -21.50 16.50
C LEU A 154 10.24 -20.85 15.22
N VAL A 155 10.99 -19.76 15.36
CA VAL A 155 11.57 -19.01 14.24
C VAL A 155 12.92 -19.57 13.81
N GLY A 156 13.32 -19.30 12.56
CA GLY A 156 14.58 -19.78 11.98
C GLY A 156 15.80 -19.07 12.57
N ASN A 157 15.67 -17.78 12.91
CA ASN A 157 16.70 -16.98 13.54
C ASN A 157 16.21 -16.41 14.89
N PRO A 158 16.32 -17.16 15.99
CA PRO A 158 15.82 -16.71 17.31
C PRO A 158 16.52 -15.44 17.86
N GLY A 159 17.72 -15.13 17.38
CA GLY A 159 18.47 -13.93 17.75
C GLY A 159 18.26 -12.76 16.79
N GLY A 160 17.44 -12.94 15.76
CA GLY A 160 17.19 -11.91 14.73
C GLY A 160 16.43 -10.72 15.28
N THR A 161 16.81 -9.53 14.82
CA THR A 161 16.13 -8.26 15.12
C THR A 161 15.86 -7.48 13.85
N GLY A 162 14.84 -6.63 13.89
CA GLY A 162 14.45 -5.82 12.75
C GLY A 162 13.50 -6.55 11.77
N PHE A 163 12.93 -5.77 10.85
CA PHE A 163 11.82 -6.23 9.99
C PHE A 163 12.23 -7.26 8.92
N THR A 164 13.51 -7.46 8.66
CA THR A 164 13.99 -8.50 7.73
C THR A 164 14.20 -9.86 8.40
N SER A 165 14.33 -9.88 9.73
CA SER A 165 14.63 -11.10 10.51
C SER A 165 13.47 -11.58 11.37
N THR A 166 12.45 -10.77 11.56
CA THR A 166 11.28 -11.07 12.38
C THR A 166 10.01 -10.98 11.54
N MET A 167 8.98 -11.74 11.90
CA MET A 167 7.68 -11.65 11.27
C MET A 167 7.06 -10.28 11.48
N ASN A 168 6.56 -9.68 10.41
CA ASN A 168 5.96 -8.36 10.47
C ASN A 168 4.49 -8.45 10.92
N GLY A 169 4.27 -8.11 12.18
CA GLY A 169 3.00 -7.80 12.79
C GLY A 169 1.86 -8.80 12.69
N PRO A 170 2.04 -10.11 12.92
CA PRO A 170 0.90 -11.05 12.90
C PRO A 170 -0.19 -10.66 13.92
N GLU A 171 0.17 -10.06 15.05
CA GLU A 171 -0.79 -9.54 16.03
C GLU A 171 -1.61 -8.36 15.51
N GLY A 172 -1.09 -7.62 14.51
CA GLY A 172 -1.83 -6.53 13.85
C GLY A 172 -3.13 -7.00 13.19
N ALA A 173 -3.23 -8.29 12.84
CA ALA A 173 -4.43 -8.91 12.30
C ALA A 173 -5.61 -8.97 13.29
N PHE A 174 -5.36 -8.73 14.58
CA PHE A 174 -6.39 -8.76 15.64
C PHE A 174 -6.84 -7.37 16.07
N THR A 175 -6.38 -6.31 15.40
CA THR A 175 -6.79 -4.93 15.71
C THR A 175 -8.15 -4.62 15.11
N PHE A 176 -9.01 -3.98 15.89
CA PHE A 176 -10.35 -3.57 15.47
C PHE A 176 -10.36 -2.16 14.90
N ASP A 177 -11.34 -1.89 14.03
CA ASP A 177 -11.67 -0.55 13.57
C ASP A 177 -12.79 0.07 14.42
N LEU A 178 -12.73 1.41 14.55
CA LEU A 178 -13.68 2.19 15.34
C LEU A 178 -14.71 2.94 14.49
N GLU A 179 -14.56 2.93 13.19
CA GLU A 179 -15.40 3.61 12.21
C GLU A 179 -15.34 2.85 10.87
N GLY A 180 -16.46 2.76 10.18
CA GLY A 180 -16.59 1.91 9.00
C GLY A 180 -16.62 0.43 9.35
N ARG A 181 -16.49 -0.41 8.32
CA ARG A 181 -16.46 -1.86 8.50
C ARG A 181 -15.18 -2.31 9.16
N ASP A 182 -15.32 -3.17 10.16
CA ASP A 182 -14.18 -3.91 10.69
C ASP A 182 -13.65 -4.91 9.66
N SER A 183 -12.37 -5.25 9.78
CA SER A 183 -11.65 -6.08 8.81
C SER A 183 -12.33 -7.42 8.50
N HIS A 184 -12.99 -8.05 9.50
CA HIS A 184 -13.70 -9.33 9.32
C HIS A 184 -14.94 -9.22 8.41
N ALA A 185 -15.48 -8.02 8.21
CA ALA A 185 -16.62 -7.75 7.35
C ALA A 185 -16.25 -7.37 5.91
N THR A 186 -14.94 -7.35 5.60
CA THR A 186 -14.44 -7.10 4.25
C THR A 186 -14.22 -8.42 3.51
N VAL A 187 -14.56 -8.46 2.21
CA VAL A 187 -14.50 -9.69 1.42
C VAL A 187 -13.77 -9.44 0.11
N ILE A 188 -12.79 -10.30 -0.17
CA ILE A 188 -12.11 -10.38 -1.47
C ILE A 188 -12.12 -11.85 -1.93
N PRO A 189 -11.99 -12.12 -3.25
CA PRO A 189 -11.84 -13.48 -3.73
C PRO A 189 -10.69 -14.21 -3.03
N PRO A 190 -10.75 -15.54 -2.86
CA PRO A 190 -9.63 -16.29 -2.33
C PRO A 190 -8.40 -16.12 -3.21
N ALA A 191 -7.20 -16.15 -2.61
CA ALA A 191 -5.96 -16.12 -3.37
C ALA A 191 -5.91 -17.31 -4.35
N PRO A 192 -5.40 -17.15 -5.58
CA PRO A 192 -5.21 -18.29 -6.47
C PRO A 192 -4.31 -19.35 -5.83
N SER A 193 -4.72 -20.64 -5.96
CA SER A 193 -3.95 -21.76 -5.41
C SER A 193 -2.57 -21.88 -6.09
N VAL A 194 -1.59 -22.37 -5.34
CA VAL A 194 -0.22 -22.63 -5.83
C VAL A 194 -0.19 -23.52 -7.08
N ALA A 195 -1.13 -24.47 -7.19
CA ALA A 195 -1.22 -25.39 -8.32
C ALA A 195 -2.04 -24.83 -9.51
N SER A 196 -2.56 -23.62 -9.41
CA SER A 196 -3.44 -23.05 -10.45
C SER A 196 -2.67 -22.51 -11.65
N ALA A 197 -3.31 -22.56 -12.83
CA ALA A 197 -2.80 -21.90 -14.04
C ALA A 197 -2.65 -20.39 -13.85
N GLN A 198 -3.46 -19.77 -13.00
CA GLN A 198 -3.37 -18.36 -12.68
C GLN A 198 -2.07 -18.04 -11.94
N THR A 199 -1.74 -18.76 -10.86
CA THR A 199 -0.49 -18.53 -10.13
C THR A 199 0.73 -18.81 -11.00
N ALA A 200 0.66 -19.83 -11.89
CA ALA A 200 1.70 -20.10 -12.87
C ALA A 200 1.94 -18.91 -13.81
N ALA A 201 0.87 -18.35 -14.38
CA ALA A 201 0.99 -17.18 -15.27
C ALA A 201 1.53 -15.94 -14.54
N GLU A 202 1.07 -15.68 -13.32
CA GLU A 202 1.58 -14.59 -12.49
C GLU A 202 3.06 -14.78 -12.11
N GLN A 203 3.50 -16.02 -11.91
CA GLN A 203 4.93 -16.31 -11.69
C GLN A 203 5.78 -16.12 -12.94
N VAL A 204 5.27 -16.51 -14.11
CA VAL A 204 5.95 -16.23 -15.39
C VAL A 204 6.07 -14.73 -15.62
N GLU A 205 5.05 -13.95 -15.28
CA GLU A 205 5.11 -12.50 -15.31
C GLU A 205 6.25 -11.95 -14.44
N HIS A 206 6.46 -12.50 -13.24
CA HIS A 206 7.58 -12.12 -12.38
C HIS A 206 8.95 -12.42 -13.00
N TYR A 207 9.13 -13.56 -13.64
CA TYR A 207 10.38 -13.87 -14.30
C TYR A 207 10.66 -12.88 -15.44
N TRP A 208 9.66 -12.54 -16.25
CA TRP A 208 9.82 -11.52 -17.28
C TRP A 208 10.04 -10.13 -16.70
N ALA A 209 9.37 -9.77 -15.61
CA ALA A 209 9.58 -8.49 -14.94
C ALA A 209 11.01 -8.38 -14.37
N ALA A 210 11.58 -9.46 -13.84
CA ALA A 210 12.96 -9.50 -13.40
C ALA A 210 13.94 -9.28 -14.56
N LEU A 211 13.76 -9.98 -15.68
CA LEU A 211 14.58 -9.83 -16.89
C LEU A 211 14.48 -8.44 -17.54
N MET A 212 13.35 -7.75 -17.33
CA MET A 212 13.05 -6.44 -17.92
C MET A 212 13.19 -5.29 -16.92
N ARG A 213 13.65 -5.55 -15.71
CA ARG A 213 13.70 -4.56 -14.64
C ARG A 213 14.48 -3.30 -15.00
N ASP A 214 15.49 -3.43 -15.85
CA ASP A 214 16.35 -2.34 -16.33
C ASP A 214 15.98 -1.84 -17.74
N VAL A 215 14.86 -2.28 -18.32
CA VAL A 215 14.32 -1.75 -19.59
C VAL A 215 13.44 -0.55 -19.28
N HIS A 216 13.65 0.57 -19.97
CA HIS A 216 12.82 1.75 -19.83
C HIS A 216 11.38 1.48 -20.27
N PHE A 217 10.41 2.04 -19.58
CA PHE A 217 8.99 1.84 -19.90
C PHE A 217 8.62 2.35 -21.30
N GLU A 218 9.24 3.44 -21.73
CA GLU A 218 9.00 4.01 -23.06
C GLU A 218 9.61 3.14 -24.19
N ASP A 219 10.58 2.28 -23.88
CA ASP A 219 11.18 1.34 -24.83
C ASP A 219 10.39 0.02 -24.97
N TYR A 220 9.42 -0.24 -24.12
CA TYR A 220 8.66 -1.50 -24.17
C TYR A 220 8.08 -1.80 -25.55
N PRO A 221 7.52 -0.82 -26.31
CA PRO A 221 6.95 -1.06 -27.64
C PRO A 221 7.95 -1.65 -28.64
N SER A 222 9.23 -1.34 -28.50
CA SER A 222 10.31 -1.77 -29.41
C SER A 222 11.23 -2.85 -28.82
N SER A 223 11.13 -3.14 -27.51
CA SER A 223 11.98 -4.09 -26.82
C SER A 223 11.73 -5.52 -27.25
N SER A 224 12.78 -6.21 -27.69
CA SER A 224 12.71 -7.64 -28.02
C SER A 224 12.33 -8.50 -26.82
N LEU A 225 12.74 -8.13 -25.60
CA LEU A 225 12.35 -8.81 -24.37
C LEU A 225 10.85 -8.62 -24.10
N ALA A 226 10.31 -7.40 -24.28
CA ALA A 226 8.88 -7.16 -24.11
C ALA A 226 8.03 -7.95 -25.11
N ILE A 227 8.48 -8.05 -26.36
CA ILE A 227 7.81 -8.86 -27.39
C ILE A 227 7.82 -10.34 -27.00
N GLN A 228 8.95 -10.88 -26.54
CA GLN A 228 9.07 -12.25 -26.07
C GLN A 228 8.19 -12.52 -24.84
N ALA A 229 8.22 -11.61 -23.86
CA ALA A 229 7.38 -11.68 -22.66
C ALA A 229 5.88 -11.74 -23.02
N CYS A 230 5.42 -10.88 -23.93
CA CYS A 230 4.05 -10.90 -24.41
C CYS A 230 3.70 -12.20 -25.15
N ALA A 231 4.61 -12.73 -25.98
CA ALA A 231 4.41 -13.99 -26.69
C ALA A 231 4.27 -15.17 -25.71
N ASP A 232 5.13 -15.24 -24.71
CA ASP A 232 5.11 -16.28 -23.68
C ASP A 232 3.83 -16.19 -22.82
N LEU A 233 3.54 -15.02 -22.26
CA LEU A 233 2.36 -14.79 -21.41
C LEU A 233 1.04 -15.02 -22.16
N ASN A 234 0.91 -14.56 -23.41
CA ASN A 234 -0.29 -14.81 -24.22
C ASN A 234 -0.50 -16.32 -24.52
N ASN A 235 0.52 -17.16 -24.39
CA ASN A 235 0.41 -18.61 -24.53
C ASN A 235 0.00 -19.33 -23.24
N MET A 236 0.02 -18.67 -22.07
CA MET A 236 -0.38 -19.26 -20.80
C MET A 236 -1.86 -19.59 -20.79
N SER A 237 -2.22 -20.75 -20.24
CA SER A 237 -3.61 -21.26 -20.19
C SER A 237 -4.57 -20.27 -19.54
N TYR A 238 -4.16 -19.62 -18.46
CA TYR A 238 -4.96 -18.66 -17.75
C TYR A 238 -5.09 -17.33 -18.50
N VAL A 239 -4.01 -16.81 -19.07
CA VAL A 239 -4.02 -15.52 -19.78
C VAL A 239 -4.96 -15.55 -20.97
N ARG A 240 -5.12 -16.70 -21.63
CA ARG A 240 -6.05 -16.88 -22.76
C ARG A 240 -7.52 -16.93 -22.34
N GLN A 241 -7.84 -17.04 -21.06
CA GLN A 241 -9.22 -17.12 -20.60
C GLN A 241 -9.90 -15.74 -20.68
N HIS A 242 -11.18 -15.72 -21.02
CA HIS A 242 -11.94 -14.48 -21.15
C HIS A 242 -12.05 -13.68 -19.82
N ASN A 243 -12.04 -14.38 -18.69
CA ASN A 243 -12.09 -13.81 -17.35
C ASN A 243 -10.70 -13.61 -16.71
N SER A 244 -9.65 -13.64 -17.50
CA SER A 244 -8.28 -13.35 -17.03
C SER A 244 -8.18 -11.93 -16.52
N ILE A 245 -7.34 -11.73 -15.48
CA ILE A 245 -7.01 -10.40 -14.92
C ILE A 245 -5.93 -9.66 -15.73
N TYR A 246 -5.57 -10.18 -16.87
CA TYR A 246 -4.62 -9.55 -17.80
C TYR A 246 -5.34 -8.73 -18.87
N PRO A 247 -4.75 -7.63 -19.35
CA PRO A 247 -5.26 -6.92 -20.54
C PRO A 247 -5.28 -7.84 -21.77
N HIS A 248 -6.34 -7.81 -22.55
CA HIS A 248 -6.47 -8.60 -23.77
C HIS A 248 -6.53 -7.75 -25.05
N PRO A 249 -5.74 -8.06 -26.08
CA PRO A 249 -4.54 -8.88 -26.01
C PRO A 249 -3.46 -8.20 -25.18
N LEU A 250 -2.57 -8.98 -24.55
CA LEU A 250 -1.40 -8.42 -23.90
C LEU A 250 -0.38 -8.01 -24.98
N THR A 251 -0.04 -6.73 -24.99
CA THR A 251 0.93 -6.13 -25.91
C THR A 251 2.07 -5.50 -25.13
N PRO A 252 3.22 -5.19 -25.73
CA PRO A 252 4.31 -4.52 -25.03
C PRO A 252 3.90 -3.24 -24.29
N GLN A 253 3.00 -2.43 -24.87
CA GLN A 253 2.49 -1.21 -24.24
C GLN A 253 1.62 -1.48 -23.01
N LYS A 254 1.05 -2.68 -22.88
CA LYS A 254 0.19 -3.10 -21.77
C LYS A 254 0.91 -4.01 -20.77
N LEU A 255 2.13 -4.43 -21.10
CA LEU A 255 2.90 -5.36 -20.27
C LEU A 255 3.12 -4.77 -18.87
N PHE A 256 2.85 -5.57 -17.83
CA PHE A 256 2.87 -5.22 -16.41
C PHE A 256 1.90 -4.12 -15.97
N ARG A 257 1.15 -3.49 -16.89
CA ARG A 257 0.09 -2.55 -16.55
C ARG A 257 -1.16 -3.29 -16.07
N GLY A 258 -1.96 -2.63 -15.25
CA GLY A 258 -3.21 -3.17 -14.73
C GLY A 258 -4.42 -2.72 -15.54
N GLN A 259 -5.46 -3.54 -15.47
CA GLN A 259 -6.76 -3.23 -16.01
C GLN A 259 -7.83 -3.77 -15.05
N PHE A 260 -8.76 -2.91 -14.64
CA PHE A 260 -9.86 -3.32 -13.77
C PHE A 260 -11.07 -3.82 -14.58
N TYR A 261 -11.32 -3.22 -15.73
CA TYR A 261 -12.42 -3.59 -16.64
C TYR A 261 -12.05 -3.22 -18.08
N PRO A 262 -12.69 -3.81 -19.09
CA PRO A 262 -12.47 -3.45 -20.49
C PRO A 262 -12.80 -1.97 -20.74
N GLY A 263 -11.83 -1.21 -21.26
CA GLY A 263 -11.97 0.24 -21.48
C GLY A 263 -11.53 1.11 -20.30
N ASP A 264 -10.92 0.53 -19.29
CA ASP A 264 -10.32 1.27 -18.17
C ASP A 264 -9.30 2.31 -18.64
N ASP A 265 -9.48 3.55 -18.21
CA ASP A 265 -8.61 4.67 -18.56
C ASP A 265 -7.20 4.57 -17.98
N SER A 266 -6.96 3.70 -17.00
CA SER A 266 -5.62 3.46 -16.43
C SER A 266 -4.59 2.95 -17.44
N LEU A 267 -5.03 2.40 -18.58
CA LEU A 267 -4.16 1.96 -19.68
C LEU A 267 -3.82 3.07 -20.69
N LYS A 268 -4.45 4.25 -20.59
CA LYS A 268 -4.17 5.38 -21.49
C LYS A 268 -2.91 6.14 -21.07
N GLY A 269 -2.31 6.84 -22.02
CA GLY A 269 -1.15 7.70 -21.79
C GLY A 269 0.12 6.94 -21.41
N PRO A 270 1.10 7.66 -20.83
CA PRO A 270 2.38 7.09 -20.41
C PRO A 270 2.22 5.93 -19.45
N TYR A 271 3.26 5.11 -19.33
CA TYR A 271 3.29 4.01 -18.34
C TYR A 271 3.10 4.54 -16.91
N MET A 272 3.83 5.60 -16.58
CA MET A 272 3.76 6.24 -15.26
C MET A 272 2.61 7.23 -15.16
N SER A 273 1.92 7.23 -14.03
CA SER A 273 0.93 8.26 -13.69
C SER A 273 1.59 9.63 -13.57
N GLN A 274 0.90 10.68 -14.03
CA GLN A 274 1.34 12.05 -13.84
C GLN A 274 1.51 12.43 -12.38
N PHE A 275 0.76 11.82 -11.48
CA PHE A 275 0.90 12.00 -10.03
C PHE A 275 2.22 11.45 -9.47
N ALA A 276 2.91 10.56 -10.17
CA ALA A 276 4.22 10.05 -9.80
C ALA A 276 5.39 10.77 -10.49
N LEU A 277 5.12 11.67 -11.43
CA LEU A 277 6.14 12.37 -12.23
C LEU A 277 6.19 13.87 -11.98
N GLN A 278 5.02 14.51 -11.87
CA GLN A 278 4.91 15.97 -11.81
C GLN A 278 5.40 16.53 -10.48
N PRO A 279 6.26 17.55 -10.47
CA PRO A 279 6.60 18.26 -9.24
C PRO A 279 5.37 18.98 -8.68
N SER A 280 5.30 19.05 -7.37
CA SER A 280 4.21 19.71 -6.66
C SER A 280 4.73 20.58 -5.50
N PHE A 281 3.83 21.19 -4.74
CA PHE A 281 4.19 22.00 -3.59
C PHE A 281 3.33 21.61 -2.37
N PHE A 282 3.98 21.45 -1.24
CA PHE A 282 3.33 21.43 0.06
C PHE A 282 3.42 22.84 0.66
N GLY A 283 2.37 23.62 0.48
CA GLY A 283 2.44 25.06 0.76
C GLY A 283 3.51 25.75 -0.10
N ALA A 284 4.52 26.31 0.53
CA ALA A 284 5.65 26.95 -0.16
C ALA A 284 6.85 26.00 -0.40
N GLN A 285 6.77 24.75 0.07
CA GLN A 285 7.88 23.80 -0.04
C GLN A 285 7.74 22.95 -1.31
N PRO A 286 8.74 22.90 -2.20
CA PRO A 286 8.70 22.05 -3.36
C PRO A 286 8.75 20.57 -2.95
N VAL A 287 7.93 19.76 -3.62
CA VAL A 287 7.94 18.31 -3.56
C VAL A 287 8.41 17.81 -4.91
N ASN A 288 9.57 17.18 -4.93
CA ASN A 288 10.18 16.66 -6.14
C ASN A 288 9.89 15.16 -6.26
N CYS A 289 9.52 14.70 -7.47
CA CYS A 289 9.31 13.30 -7.78
C CYS A 289 10.59 12.55 -8.21
N GLN A 290 11.74 13.22 -8.20
CA GLN A 290 13.03 12.55 -8.33
C GLN A 290 13.44 11.96 -6.98
N SER A 291 13.87 10.71 -6.96
CA SER A 291 14.34 10.05 -5.75
C SER A 291 15.55 9.16 -6.02
N GLN A 292 16.22 8.75 -4.95
CA GLN A 292 17.35 7.83 -5.04
C GLN A 292 16.89 6.49 -5.64
N ARG A 293 17.71 5.94 -6.55
CA ARG A 293 17.43 4.71 -7.28
C ARG A 293 18.46 3.64 -6.98
N PHE A 294 18.13 2.39 -7.26
CA PHE A 294 19.14 1.34 -7.33
C PHE A 294 19.88 1.43 -8.66
N MET A 295 21.17 1.14 -8.64
CA MET A 295 21.94 1.02 -9.88
C MET A 295 21.44 -0.16 -10.70
N SER A 296 21.39 0.00 -12.03
CA SER A 296 21.10 -1.11 -12.95
C SER A 296 22.20 -2.15 -12.92
N VAL A 297 21.89 -3.38 -13.33
CA VAL A 297 22.90 -4.46 -13.37
C VAL A 297 24.06 -4.10 -14.29
N SER A 298 23.79 -3.43 -15.41
CA SER A 298 24.84 -2.98 -16.36
C SER A 298 25.74 -1.88 -15.80
N GLU A 299 25.30 -1.18 -14.75
CA GLU A 299 26.03 -0.09 -14.09
C GLU A 299 26.69 -0.53 -12.77
N GLY A 300 26.65 -1.80 -12.43
CA GLY A 300 27.24 -2.36 -11.20
C GLY A 300 26.22 -2.62 -10.09
N GLY A 301 24.92 -2.51 -10.36
CA GLY A 301 23.84 -3.00 -9.50
C GLY A 301 23.72 -4.53 -9.56
N ALA A 302 22.76 -5.08 -8.82
CA ALA A 302 22.56 -6.51 -8.73
C ALA A 302 21.08 -6.89 -8.66
N ASP A 303 20.82 -8.15 -9.02
CA ASP A 303 19.63 -8.87 -8.61
C ASP A 303 20.01 -9.87 -7.51
N TYR A 304 19.08 -10.10 -6.59
CA TYR A 304 19.36 -10.80 -5.33
C TYR A 304 18.61 -12.13 -5.25
N LEU A 305 19.00 -12.97 -4.28
CA LEU A 305 18.39 -14.26 -3.95
C LEU A 305 18.38 -15.25 -5.13
N THR A 306 19.37 -15.16 -6.00
CA THR A 306 19.58 -16.08 -7.14
C THR A 306 20.45 -17.29 -6.78
N ASP A 307 21.11 -17.25 -5.61
CA ASP A 307 21.85 -18.37 -5.03
C ASP A 307 20.98 -19.12 -4.01
N PRO A 308 20.90 -20.48 -4.08
CA PRO A 308 20.05 -21.25 -3.17
C PRO A 308 20.44 -21.16 -1.69
N VAL A 309 21.71 -20.98 -1.37
CA VAL A 309 22.18 -20.88 0.02
C VAL A 309 21.77 -19.53 0.61
N GLU A 310 21.97 -18.45 -0.15
CA GLU A 310 21.54 -17.12 0.27
C GLU A 310 20.02 -17.02 0.39
N TYR A 311 19.29 -17.59 -0.57
CA TYR A 311 17.83 -17.70 -0.50
C TYR A 311 17.39 -18.37 0.80
N LEU A 312 17.95 -19.54 1.14
CA LEU A 312 17.60 -20.30 2.34
C LEU A 312 17.92 -19.52 3.62
N ASN A 313 19.07 -18.82 3.66
CA ASN A 313 19.44 -17.98 4.79
C ASN A 313 18.39 -16.90 5.04
N VAL A 314 17.96 -16.21 3.99
CA VAL A 314 16.94 -15.16 4.08
C VAL A 314 15.58 -15.73 4.46
N GLN A 315 15.20 -16.91 3.93
CA GLN A 315 13.96 -17.58 4.35
C GLN A 315 13.96 -17.95 5.84
N ASN A 316 15.09 -18.29 6.41
CA ASN A 316 15.23 -18.53 7.85
C ASN A 316 15.33 -17.24 8.70
N GLY A 317 15.24 -16.06 8.09
CA GLY A 317 15.30 -14.77 8.79
C GLY A 317 16.72 -14.29 9.13
N PHE A 318 17.74 -14.81 8.47
CA PHE A 318 19.09 -14.25 8.59
C PHE A 318 19.23 -13.00 7.74
N VAL A 319 20.08 -12.08 8.20
CA VAL A 319 20.38 -10.85 7.47
C VAL A 319 21.08 -11.20 6.15
N PRO A 320 20.67 -10.61 5.03
CA PRO A 320 21.32 -10.83 3.74
C PRO A 320 22.82 -10.51 3.79
N SER A 321 23.62 -11.29 3.05
CA SER A 321 25.05 -11.02 2.90
C SER A 321 25.35 -9.85 1.96
N ALA A 322 24.46 -9.62 0.99
CA ALA A 322 24.54 -8.53 0.02
C ALA A 322 23.90 -7.23 0.53
N SER A 323 24.33 -6.11 -0.03
CA SER A 323 23.77 -4.79 0.22
C SER A 323 23.24 -4.17 -1.06
N LEU A 324 22.27 -3.26 -0.93
CA LEU A 324 21.76 -2.45 -2.03
C LEU A 324 22.85 -1.50 -2.55
N VAL A 325 22.93 -1.39 -3.88
CA VAL A 325 23.81 -0.42 -4.56
C VAL A 325 22.93 0.71 -5.11
N PHE A 326 23.14 1.91 -4.59
CA PHE A 326 22.33 3.07 -4.95
C PHE A 326 23.00 3.91 -6.04
N ASP A 327 22.19 4.41 -6.98
CA ASP A 327 22.59 5.50 -7.86
C ASP A 327 22.79 6.77 -7.02
N PRO A 328 23.95 7.43 -7.11
CA PRO A 328 24.19 8.66 -6.36
C PRO A 328 23.34 9.85 -6.84
N THR A 329 22.71 9.72 -8.01
CA THR A 329 21.92 10.80 -8.64
C THR A 329 20.43 10.49 -8.54
N PRO A 330 19.61 11.34 -7.88
CA PRO A 330 18.16 11.18 -7.89
C PRO A 330 17.58 11.35 -9.31
N ARG A 331 16.65 10.46 -9.69
CA ARG A 331 16.03 10.44 -11.02
C ARG A 331 14.53 10.29 -10.93
N HIS A 332 13.83 10.68 -12.00
CA HIS A 332 12.44 10.26 -12.22
C HIS A 332 12.35 8.75 -12.49
N ILE A 333 11.19 8.16 -12.21
CA ILE A 333 10.95 6.73 -12.43
C ILE A 333 10.86 6.45 -13.93
N ARG A 334 11.79 5.66 -14.49
CA ARG A 334 11.90 5.31 -15.92
C ARG A 334 11.65 3.84 -16.21
N MET A 335 11.95 2.99 -15.24
CA MET A 335 12.02 1.53 -15.40
C MET A 335 11.61 0.82 -14.11
N GLY A 336 11.41 -0.48 -14.18
CA GLY A 336 10.97 -1.29 -13.05
C GLY A 336 11.90 -1.22 -11.83
N ARG A 337 13.22 -1.15 -12.04
CA ARG A 337 14.20 -1.01 -10.94
C ARG A 337 14.08 0.31 -10.21
N ASP A 338 13.89 1.40 -10.93
CA ASP A 338 13.64 2.71 -10.32
C ASP A 338 12.39 2.68 -9.45
N TYR A 339 11.35 1.99 -9.94
CA TYR A 339 10.10 1.92 -9.19
C TYR A 339 10.20 0.99 -7.98
N ALA A 340 10.88 -0.14 -8.09
CA ALA A 340 11.18 -1.00 -6.96
C ALA A 340 11.95 -0.24 -5.86
N ALA A 341 12.94 0.58 -6.25
CA ALA A 341 13.68 1.42 -5.31
C ALA A 341 12.80 2.47 -4.62
N TYR A 342 11.91 3.12 -5.38
CA TYR A 342 11.00 4.14 -4.85
C TYR A 342 10.05 3.59 -3.78
N THR A 343 9.55 2.36 -3.97
CA THR A 343 8.59 1.72 -3.08
C THR A 343 9.23 0.81 -2.02
N HIS A 344 10.56 0.78 -1.91
CA HIS A 344 11.27 -0.10 -0.98
C HIS A 344 11.15 0.38 0.48
N VAL A 345 11.26 1.69 0.71
CA VAL A 345 11.25 2.30 2.05
C VAL A 345 10.30 3.52 2.05
N ASP A 346 9.13 3.35 1.53
CA ASP A 346 8.10 4.39 1.48
C ASP A 346 7.12 4.28 2.66
N PHE A 347 6.41 5.38 2.92
CA PHE A 347 5.17 5.31 3.69
C PHE A 347 4.05 4.89 2.74
N PRO A 348 3.29 3.82 2.99
CA PRO A 348 2.30 3.27 2.04
C PRO A 348 1.19 4.23 1.57
N HIS A 349 1.22 5.48 1.99
CA HIS A 349 0.30 6.54 1.56
C HIS A 349 0.99 7.75 0.94
N GLN A 350 2.33 7.77 0.86
CA GLN A 350 3.07 8.97 0.43
C GLN A 350 2.75 9.37 -1.00
N GLU A 351 2.60 8.43 -1.92
CA GLU A 351 2.31 8.70 -3.33
C GLU A 351 0.96 9.39 -3.51
N TYR A 352 -0.03 8.97 -2.72
CA TYR A 352 -1.38 9.53 -2.75
C TYR A 352 -1.43 10.88 -2.05
N PHE A 353 -0.56 11.09 -1.07
CA PHE A 353 -0.39 12.39 -0.42
C PHE A 353 0.28 13.40 -1.36
N VAL A 354 1.30 12.97 -2.12
CA VAL A 354 1.90 13.78 -3.20
C VAL A 354 0.87 14.09 -4.30
N ALA A 355 0.03 13.11 -4.66
CA ALA A 355 -1.07 13.33 -5.60
C ALA A 355 -2.06 14.40 -5.10
N LEU A 356 -2.40 14.40 -3.80
CA LEU A 356 -3.24 15.44 -3.20
C LEU A 356 -2.61 16.85 -3.36
N PHE A 357 -1.30 16.98 -3.19
CA PHE A 357 -0.62 18.27 -3.37
C PHE A 357 -0.71 18.76 -4.81
N LEU A 358 -0.50 17.88 -5.78
CA LEU A 358 -0.64 18.22 -7.19
C LEU A 358 -2.10 18.57 -7.55
N ILE A 359 -3.06 17.81 -7.06
CA ILE A 359 -4.51 18.08 -7.22
C ILE A 359 -4.86 19.48 -6.69
N ALA A 360 -4.36 19.84 -5.52
CA ALA A 360 -4.58 21.15 -4.93
C ALA A 360 -3.90 22.27 -5.74
N GLN A 361 -2.66 22.07 -6.21
CA GLN A 361 -1.91 23.01 -7.02
C GLN A 361 -2.59 23.26 -8.37
N MET A 362 -3.06 22.22 -9.03
CA MET A 362 -3.81 22.31 -10.30
C MET A 362 -5.18 22.98 -10.13
N LYS A 363 -5.60 23.24 -8.89
CA LYS A 363 -6.96 23.73 -8.58
C LYS A 363 -8.03 22.83 -9.19
N THR A 364 -7.81 21.51 -9.09
CA THR A 364 -8.76 20.50 -9.58
C THR A 364 -10.15 20.80 -9.01
N PRO A 365 -11.20 20.80 -9.83
CA PRO A 365 -12.56 20.97 -9.35
C PRO A 365 -12.88 19.93 -8.27
N VAL A 366 -13.58 20.34 -7.22
CA VAL A 366 -14.13 19.38 -6.24
C VAL A 366 -15.22 18.54 -6.90
N ASN A 367 -15.48 17.35 -6.34
CA ASN A 367 -16.59 16.51 -6.80
C ASN A 367 -17.87 17.34 -6.82
N PRO A 368 -18.67 17.31 -7.90
CA PRO A 368 -19.86 18.17 -8.04
C PRO A 368 -20.86 18.06 -6.89
N GLY A 369 -20.89 16.92 -6.22
CA GLY A 369 -21.73 16.69 -5.03
C GLY A 369 -21.08 17.09 -3.71
N ASN A 370 -19.80 17.47 -3.69
CA ASN A 370 -19.05 17.74 -2.46
C ASN A 370 -19.59 19.00 -1.74
N PRO A 371 -19.87 18.96 -0.42
CA PRO A 371 -20.37 20.11 0.33
C PRO A 371 -19.43 21.31 0.30
N TYR A 372 -18.12 21.11 0.18
CA TYR A 372 -17.12 22.19 0.04
C TYR A 372 -17.16 22.87 -1.34
N GLY A 373 -17.64 22.17 -2.36
CA GLY A 373 -17.83 22.69 -3.72
C GLY A 373 -19.18 23.33 -3.95
N TYR A 374 -19.99 23.41 -2.92
CA TYR A 374 -21.32 24.00 -3.04
C TYR A 374 -21.19 25.35 -3.73
N PRO A 375 -21.80 25.53 -4.91
CA PRO A 375 -21.68 26.78 -5.60
C PRO A 375 -22.19 27.84 -4.66
N HIS A 376 -21.30 28.72 -4.30
CA HIS A 376 -21.59 29.92 -3.52
C HIS A 376 -22.72 30.74 -4.13
N GLY A 377 -23.23 30.33 -5.30
CA GLY A 377 -24.37 30.87 -6.02
C GLY A 377 -25.74 30.69 -5.37
N ARG A 378 -25.87 29.94 -4.30
CA ARG A 378 -27.04 30.08 -3.43
C ARG A 378 -26.97 31.29 -2.53
N GLY A 379 -25.99 32.17 -2.77
CA GLY A 379 -25.94 33.58 -2.43
C GLY A 379 -26.00 33.97 -0.95
N ARG A 380 -26.15 33.02 -0.04
CA ARG A 380 -26.30 33.27 1.40
C ARG A 380 -25.54 32.31 2.28
N ALA A 381 -25.01 31.26 1.74
CA ALA A 381 -24.13 30.36 2.46
C ALA A 381 -22.69 30.89 2.53
N THR A 382 -22.50 32.18 2.33
CA THR A 382 -21.21 32.84 2.48
C THR A 382 -20.78 32.94 3.94
N HIS A 383 -21.58 32.47 4.85
CA HIS A 383 -21.26 32.52 6.26
C HIS A 383 -21.27 31.10 6.79
N GLY A 384 -20.15 30.59 7.09
CA GLY A 384 -20.07 29.34 7.73
C GLY A 384 -18.96 28.46 7.20
N PHE A 385 -19.04 27.25 7.57
CA PHE A 385 -18.03 26.23 7.36
C PHE A 385 -17.66 26.04 5.88
N VAL A 386 -18.67 26.08 5.00
CA VAL A 386 -18.50 25.92 3.56
C VAL A 386 -17.68 27.06 2.92
N THR A 387 -17.68 28.26 3.51
CA THR A 387 -16.89 29.39 2.98
C THR A 387 -15.41 29.30 3.28
N PHE A 388 -15.01 28.49 4.23
CA PHE A 388 -13.62 28.11 4.41
C PHE A 388 -13.12 27.21 3.27
N GLY A 389 -14.03 26.78 2.41
CA GLY A 389 -13.89 26.26 1.07
C GLY A 389 -12.71 25.33 0.87
N SER A 390 -11.78 25.76 0.03
CA SER A 390 -10.65 24.92 -0.39
C SER A 390 -9.70 24.52 0.74
N GLU A 391 -9.52 25.36 1.76
CA GLU A 391 -8.60 25.04 2.85
C GLU A 391 -9.15 23.92 3.74
N PHE A 392 -10.43 23.97 4.11
CA PHE A 392 -11.06 22.88 4.84
C PHE A 392 -11.20 21.61 4.01
N CYS A 393 -11.51 21.72 2.72
CA CYS A 393 -11.54 20.59 1.81
C CYS A 393 -10.19 19.87 1.77
N ASN A 394 -9.10 20.62 1.62
CA ASN A 394 -7.75 20.04 1.58
C ASN A 394 -7.35 19.42 2.93
N LEU A 395 -7.70 20.03 4.05
CA LEU A 395 -7.46 19.48 5.39
C LEU A 395 -8.25 18.19 5.62
N ASP A 396 -9.54 18.19 5.30
CA ASP A 396 -10.40 17.02 5.44
C ASP A 396 -9.96 15.89 4.51
N ALA A 397 -9.60 16.22 3.26
CA ALA A 397 -9.04 15.27 2.31
C ALA A 397 -7.73 14.66 2.82
N ALA A 398 -6.80 15.47 3.34
CA ALA A 398 -5.51 15.01 3.86
C ALA A 398 -5.69 14.10 5.09
N THR A 399 -6.52 14.51 6.05
CA THR A 399 -6.80 13.72 7.25
C THR A 399 -7.49 12.41 6.88
N THR A 400 -8.52 12.47 6.04
CA THR A 400 -9.25 11.30 5.57
C THR A 400 -8.31 10.32 4.85
N LEU A 401 -7.48 10.81 3.95
CA LEU A 401 -6.52 9.99 3.20
C LEU A 401 -5.59 9.21 4.15
N THR A 402 -4.98 9.88 5.13
CA THR A 402 -4.04 9.23 6.05
C THR A 402 -4.72 8.23 6.99
N GLU A 403 -5.92 8.53 7.47
CA GLU A 403 -6.70 7.58 8.26
C GLU A 403 -7.12 6.35 7.46
N MET A 404 -7.55 6.55 6.19
CA MET A 404 -7.90 5.45 5.30
C MET A 404 -6.73 4.49 5.10
N ALA A 405 -5.50 4.99 4.94
CA ALA A 405 -4.32 4.15 4.81
C ALA A 405 -4.13 3.22 6.02
N THR A 406 -4.28 3.73 7.23
CA THR A 406 -4.15 2.93 8.46
C THR A 406 -5.24 1.86 8.57
N ARG A 407 -6.50 2.21 8.30
CA ARG A 407 -7.63 1.28 8.33
C ARG A 407 -7.49 0.19 7.26
N ALA A 408 -7.06 0.57 6.07
CA ALA A 408 -6.78 -0.35 4.98
C ALA A 408 -5.69 -1.36 5.34
N LEU A 409 -4.62 -0.92 6.03
CA LEU A 409 -3.57 -1.84 6.49
C LEU A 409 -4.08 -2.85 7.52
N LYS A 410 -4.98 -2.49 8.43
CA LYS A 410 -5.61 -3.45 9.34
C LYS A 410 -6.37 -4.54 8.57
N ALA A 411 -7.19 -4.15 7.59
CA ALA A 411 -7.89 -5.11 6.73
C ALA A 411 -6.91 -6.00 5.94
N ALA A 412 -5.84 -5.42 5.40
CA ALA A 412 -4.80 -6.20 4.72
C ALA A 412 -4.14 -7.22 5.65
N TRP A 413 -3.79 -6.83 6.89
CA TRP A 413 -3.16 -7.73 7.87
C TRP A 413 -4.08 -8.85 8.31
N PHE A 414 -5.37 -8.57 8.53
CA PHE A 414 -6.37 -9.59 8.80
C PHE A 414 -6.44 -10.62 7.67
N HIS A 415 -6.58 -10.18 6.43
CA HIS A 415 -6.64 -11.09 5.28
C HIS A 415 -5.33 -11.86 5.05
N LYS A 416 -4.17 -11.26 5.33
CA LYS A 416 -2.87 -11.92 5.20
C LYS A 416 -2.72 -13.07 6.18
N TRP A 417 -2.93 -12.79 7.47
CA TRP A 417 -2.55 -13.67 8.55
C TRP A 417 -3.67 -14.63 8.98
N ILE A 418 -4.93 -14.17 8.95
CA ILE A 418 -6.06 -14.97 9.42
C ILE A 418 -6.70 -15.78 8.29
N VAL A 419 -6.76 -15.19 7.06
CA VAL A 419 -7.54 -15.81 5.98
C VAL A 419 -6.65 -16.57 5.00
N ASN A 420 -5.57 -15.98 4.48
CA ASN A 420 -4.95 -16.51 3.26
C ASN A 420 -3.60 -17.21 3.44
N LEU A 421 -2.68 -16.76 4.26
CA LEU A 421 -1.30 -17.27 4.42
C LEU A 421 -0.63 -17.57 3.05
N ARG A 422 -0.87 -16.77 2.03
CA ARG A 422 -0.35 -16.98 0.66
C ARG A 422 1.15 -16.79 0.62
N MET A 423 1.86 -17.77 0.01
CA MET A 423 3.30 -17.66 -0.23
C MET A 423 3.66 -16.48 -1.13
N ARG A 424 4.92 -16.08 -1.07
CA ARG A 424 5.50 -15.02 -1.90
C ARG A 424 5.98 -15.57 -3.26
N PRO A 425 6.14 -14.70 -4.29
CA PRO A 425 6.72 -15.12 -5.57
C PRO A 425 8.12 -15.71 -5.45
N GLU A 426 8.94 -15.26 -4.49
CA GLU A 426 10.27 -15.84 -4.23
C GLU A 426 10.16 -17.28 -3.72
N GLU A 427 9.20 -17.60 -2.83
CA GLU A 427 8.94 -18.96 -2.35
C GLU A 427 8.43 -19.85 -3.49
N TYR A 428 7.55 -19.30 -4.35
CA TYR A 428 7.11 -20.03 -5.55
C TYR A 428 8.27 -20.28 -6.53
N GLY A 429 9.16 -19.31 -6.70
CA GLY A 429 10.40 -19.47 -7.48
C GLY A 429 11.29 -20.61 -6.97
N ALA A 430 11.34 -20.78 -5.64
CA ALA A 430 12.05 -21.91 -5.05
C ALA A 430 11.38 -23.27 -5.35
N LEU A 431 10.04 -23.32 -5.41
CA LEU A 431 9.33 -24.52 -5.84
C LEU A 431 9.61 -24.86 -7.31
N VAL A 432 9.70 -23.84 -8.19
CA VAL A 432 10.10 -24.01 -9.59
C VAL A 432 11.52 -24.56 -9.68
N HIS A 433 12.45 -23.98 -8.91
CA HIS A 433 13.83 -24.44 -8.85
C HIS A 433 13.91 -25.91 -8.36
N ALA A 434 13.21 -26.25 -7.27
CA ALA A 434 13.18 -27.61 -6.75
C ALA A 434 12.63 -28.64 -7.76
N ASN A 435 11.59 -28.27 -8.53
CA ASN A 435 11.01 -29.14 -9.55
C ASN A 435 11.99 -29.36 -10.70
N LEU A 436 12.55 -28.31 -11.28
CA LEU A 436 13.40 -28.37 -12.48
C LEU A 436 14.81 -28.92 -12.19
N THR A 437 15.29 -28.84 -10.96
CA THR A 437 16.54 -29.47 -10.51
C THR A 437 16.35 -30.88 -9.96
N HIS A 438 15.10 -31.39 -9.98
CA HIS A 438 14.76 -32.73 -9.44
C HIS A 438 15.22 -32.95 -8.00
N GLN A 439 15.03 -31.93 -7.14
CA GLN A 439 15.38 -31.98 -5.72
C GLN A 439 14.75 -33.22 -5.03
N HIS A 440 15.50 -33.87 -4.17
CA HIS A 440 15.00 -35.05 -3.49
C HIS A 440 15.29 -35.00 -1.96
N PRO A 441 14.27 -35.13 -1.09
CA PRO A 441 12.84 -35.18 -1.41
C PRO A 441 12.33 -33.85 -2.03
N MET A 442 11.41 -33.98 -3.00
CA MET A 442 10.79 -32.80 -3.61
C MET A 442 9.66 -32.28 -2.75
N PRO A 443 9.55 -30.94 -2.50
CA PRO A 443 8.40 -30.35 -1.81
C PRO A 443 7.08 -30.74 -2.48
N GLN A 444 6.03 -31.02 -1.69
CA GLN A 444 4.75 -31.48 -2.25
C GLN A 444 4.12 -30.42 -3.17
N ALA A 445 4.25 -29.14 -2.83
CA ALA A 445 3.76 -28.06 -3.70
C ALA A 445 4.55 -27.96 -5.01
N ALA A 446 5.86 -28.26 -5.01
CA ALA A 446 6.66 -28.28 -6.23
C ALA A 446 6.21 -29.37 -7.21
N GLN A 447 5.71 -30.51 -6.70
CA GLN A 447 5.16 -31.59 -7.54
C GLN A 447 3.80 -31.19 -8.16
N ALA A 448 3.10 -30.23 -7.57
CA ALA A 448 1.77 -29.80 -7.98
C ALA A 448 1.76 -28.58 -8.89
N LEU A 449 2.93 -28.03 -9.25
CA LEU A 449 3.03 -26.85 -10.09
C LEU A 449 2.36 -27.04 -11.46
N HIS A 450 1.66 -26.02 -11.92
CA HIS A 450 1.06 -26.04 -13.24
C HIS A 450 2.14 -26.05 -14.33
N HIS A 451 1.94 -26.84 -15.38
CA HIS A 451 2.94 -27.04 -16.45
C HIS A 451 3.29 -25.73 -17.20
N ASP A 452 2.41 -24.73 -17.22
CA ASP A 452 2.68 -23.46 -17.89
C ASP A 452 3.94 -22.79 -17.35
N VAL A 453 4.13 -22.73 -16.03
CA VAL A 453 5.33 -22.11 -15.46
C VAL A 453 6.58 -22.91 -15.80
N LEU A 454 6.52 -24.25 -15.78
CA LEU A 454 7.68 -25.12 -16.04
C LEU A 454 8.14 -25.09 -17.51
N ASN A 455 7.27 -24.65 -18.42
CA ASN A 455 7.55 -24.55 -19.85
C ASN A 455 7.75 -23.10 -20.34
N SER A 456 7.83 -22.12 -19.43
CA SER A 456 8.01 -20.72 -19.79
C SER A 456 9.32 -20.45 -20.50
N ALA A 457 9.26 -19.61 -21.53
CA ALA A 457 10.44 -19.15 -22.26
C ALA A 457 11.39 -18.27 -21.43
N ALA A 458 10.94 -17.72 -20.30
CA ALA A 458 11.77 -16.96 -19.37
C ALA A 458 12.81 -17.84 -18.66
N LEU A 459 12.44 -19.09 -18.30
CA LEU A 459 13.27 -19.95 -17.45
C LEU A 459 14.66 -20.29 -18.02
N PRO A 460 14.82 -20.63 -19.31
CA PRO A 460 16.14 -20.81 -19.88
C PRO A 460 17.01 -19.55 -19.82
N ILE A 461 16.42 -18.36 -19.96
CA ILE A 461 17.14 -17.08 -19.87
C ILE A 461 17.60 -16.85 -18.43
N ILE A 462 16.73 -17.05 -17.46
CA ILE A 462 17.05 -16.98 -16.02
C ILE A 462 18.18 -17.94 -15.66
N TYR A 463 18.08 -19.20 -16.11
CA TYR A 463 19.11 -20.19 -15.81
C TYR A 463 20.46 -19.86 -16.43
N ASN A 464 20.46 -19.37 -17.66
CA ASN A 464 21.71 -18.97 -18.34
C ASN A 464 22.39 -17.79 -17.62
N GLN A 465 21.60 -16.88 -17.01
CA GLN A 465 22.11 -15.69 -16.33
C GLN A 465 22.56 -15.99 -14.90
N TYR A 466 21.80 -16.80 -14.15
CA TYR A 466 21.98 -16.97 -12.70
C TYR A 466 22.36 -18.41 -12.29
N HIS A 467 22.38 -19.36 -13.20
CA HIS A 467 22.60 -20.79 -12.95
C HIS A 467 21.63 -21.41 -11.91
N SER A 468 20.48 -20.80 -11.75
CA SER A 468 19.36 -21.26 -10.92
C SER A 468 18.03 -20.88 -11.55
N PHE A 469 16.93 -21.50 -11.09
CA PHE A 469 15.56 -21.13 -11.46
C PHE A 469 14.85 -20.33 -10.36
N LEU A 470 15.59 -19.85 -9.37
CA LEU A 470 15.05 -18.93 -8.35
C LEU A 470 14.60 -17.63 -9.02
N LEU A 471 13.61 -16.98 -8.42
CA LEU A 471 13.13 -15.68 -8.91
C LEU A 471 14.09 -14.57 -8.47
N PRO A 472 14.78 -13.89 -9.40
CA PRO A 472 15.66 -12.77 -9.04
C PRO A 472 14.88 -11.63 -8.37
N GLN A 473 15.31 -11.23 -7.19
CA GLN A 473 14.68 -10.18 -6.38
C GLN A 473 15.36 -8.83 -6.59
N ALA A 474 14.60 -7.73 -6.44
CA ALA A 474 15.17 -6.38 -6.47
C ALA A 474 15.86 -6.00 -5.16
N PHE A 475 15.60 -6.72 -4.07
CA PHE A 475 16.08 -6.46 -2.73
C PHE A 475 16.87 -7.66 -2.19
N PRO A 476 17.97 -7.42 -1.45
CA PRO A 476 18.74 -8.52 -0.87
C PRO A 476 17.95 -9.33 0.15
N GLU A 477 17.02 -8.72 0.88
CA GLU A 477 16.12 -9.41 1.81
C GLU A 477 14.93 -10.09 1.12
N GLY A 478 14.74 -9.88 -0.18
CA GLY A 478 13.59 -10.38 -0.93
C GLY A 478 12.26 -9.82 -0.44
N SER A 479 11.24 -10.65 -0.36
CA SER A 479 9.92 -10.24 0.08
C SER A 479 9.85 -9.85 1.56
N PRO A 480 8.96 -8.91 1.93
CA PRO A 480 8.66 -8.63 3.32
C PRO A 480 8.21 -9.85 4.12
N THR A 481 8.48 -9.84 5.42
CA THR A 481 8.28 -10.97 6.35
C THR A 481 6.82 -11.13 6.82
N HIS A 482 5.89 -11.11 5.87
CA HIS A 482 4.46 -11.35 6.07
C HIS A 482 3.83 -11.97 4.82
N PRO A 483 2.68 -12.67 4.92
CA PRO A 483 2.03 -13.32 3.78
C PRO A 483 1.73 -12.37 2.60
N CYS A 484 1.69 -12.95 1.38
CA CYS A 484 1.60 -12.17 0.14
C CYS A 484 0.26 -11.46 -0.08
N TYR A 485 -0.87 -12.08 0.26
CA TYR A 485 -2.19 -11.68 -0.23
C TYR A 485 -3.12 -11.18 0.88
N PRO A 486 -3.72 -10.00 0.71
CA PRO A 486 -3.51 -8.96 -0.32
C PRO A 486 -2.24 -8.15 -0.08
N THR A 487 -1.83 -7.26 -1.02
CA THR A 487 -0.69 -6.36 -0.77
C THR A 487 -1.10 -5.20 0.15
N GLY A 488 -0.21 -4.82 1.09
CA GLY A 488 -0.42 -3.67 1.98
C GLY A 488 -0.49 -2.36 1.21
N HIS A 489 0.47 -2.10 0.32
CA HIS A 489 0.53 -0.90 -0.52
C HIS A 489 -0.73 -0.73 -1.39
N GLY A 490 -1.21 -1.82 -2.01
CA GLY A 490 -2.42 -1.74 -2.82
C GLY A 490 -3.68 -1.49 -1.99
N THR A 491 -3.77 -2.07 -0.78
CA THR A 491 -4.95 -1.83 0.09
C THR A 491 -4.95 -0.38 0.59
N ALA A 492 -3.80 0.14 1.01
CA ALA A 492 -3.68 1.55 1.35
C ALA A 492 -3.97 2.45 0.13
N GLY A 493 -3.44 2.09 -1.05
CA GLY A 493 -3.66 2.81 -2.30
C GLY A 493 -5.13 2.87 -2.71
N GLY A 494 -5.81 1.73 -2.70
CA GLY A 494 -7.24 1.68 -3.03
C GLY A 494 -8.08 2.57 -2.12
N ALA A 495 -7.77 2.58 -0.82
CA ALA A 495 -8.46 3.42 0.14
C ALA A 495 -8.16 4.92 -0.05
N CYS A 496 -6.89 5.28 -0.22
CA CYS A 496 -6.48 6.66 -0.46
C CYS A 496 -7.06 7.24 -1.76
N ILE A 497 -7.03 6.47 -2.85
CA ILE A 497 -7.60 6.87 -4.14
C ILE A 497 -9.11 7.08 -4.02
N THR A 498 -9.82 6.21 -3.31
CA THR A 498 -11.25 6.35 -3.09
C THR A 498 -11.57 7.61 -2.28
N ALA A 499 -10.75 7.94 -1.28
CA ALA A 499 -10.86 9.21 -0.57
C ALA A 499 -10.67 10.42 -1.51
N LEU A 500 -9.64 10.40 -2.38
CA LEU A 500 -9.43 11.47 -3.34
C LEU A 500 -10.61 11.64 -4.31
N LYS A 501 -11.20 10.54 -4.79
CA LYS A 501 -12.39 10.56 -5.67
C LYS A 501 -13.64 11.09 -4.94
N PHE A 502 -13.71 10.95 -3.62
CA PHE A 502 -14.79 11.54 -2.83
C PHE A 502 -14.69 13.08 -2.81
N PHE A 503 -13.48 13.62 -2.67
CA PHE A 503 -13.31 15.06 -2.54
C PHE A 503 -13.23 15.80 -3.88
N TYR A 504 -12.67 15.18 -4.93
CA TYR A 504 -12.36 15.85 -6.20
C TYR A 504 -13.08 15.23 -7.40
N ASP A 505 -13.30 16.03 -8.44
CA ASP A 505 -13.93 15.59 -9.67
C ASP A 505 -13.00 14.68 -10.48
N GLY A 506 -13.25 13.38 -10.37
CA GLY A 506 -12.49 12.37 -11.10
C GLY A 506 -12.65 12.41 -12.61
N ASN A 507 -13.73 13.03 -13.13
CA ASN A 507 -13.97 13.14 -14.57
C ASN A 507 -13.27 14.34 -15.22
N ALA A 508 -12.67 15.21 -14.40
CA ALA A 508 -11.95 16.37 -14.93
C ALA A 508 -10.78 15.92 -15.82
N PRO A 509 -10.61 16.50 -17.04
CA PRO A 509 -9.47 16.23 -17.89
C PRO A 509 -8.19 16.78 -17.25
N ILE A 510 -7.14 15.94 -17.12
CA ILE A 510 -5.94 16.35 -16.39
C ILE A 510 -5.08 17.33 -17.18
N ARG A 511 -4.98 17.20 -18.51
CA ARG A 511 -4.08 18.02 -19.33
C ARG A 511 -4.32 19.52 -19.22
N PRO A 512 -5.57 20.03 -19.36
CA PRO A 512 -5.83 21.46 -19.16
C PRO A 512 -5.47 21.95 -17.75
N LEU A 513 -5.61 21.11 -16.72
CA LEU A 513 -5.23 21.45 -15.36
C LEU A 513 -3.71 21.56 -15.21
N LEU A 514 -2.95 20.66 -15.81
CA LEU A 514 -1.49 20.73 -15.88
C LEU A 514 -1.02 21.97 -16.63
N GLN A 515 -1.64 22.28 -17.78
CA GLN A 515 -1.34 23.50 -18.53
C GLN A 515 -1.62 24.77 -17.72
N GLY A 516 -2.64 24.74 -16.87
CA GLY A 516 -2.97 25.84 -15.95
C GLY A 516 -1.87 26.14 -14.92
N ILE A 517 -0.98 25.20 -14.65
CA ILE A 517 0.19 25.37 -13.77
C ILE A 517 1.53 25.43 -14.55
N GLY A 518 1.48 25.57 -15.88
CA GLY A 518 2.67 25.69 -16.74
C GLY A 518 3.35 24.37 -17.08
N SER A 519 2.65 23.24 -16.99
CA SER A 519 3.14 21.91 -17.36
C SER A 519 2.30 21.27 -18.48
N ASP A 520 2.56 20.02 -18.84
CA ASP A 520 1.75 19.20 -19.76
C ASP A 520 1.80 17.74 -19.28
N VAL A 521 1.24 16.81 -20.05
CA VAL A 521 1.44 15.38 -19.83
C VAL A 521 2.89 15.02 -20.15
N MET A 522 3.60 14.44 -19.20
CA MET A 522 5.06 14.25 -19.25
C MET A 522 5.46 12.79 -19.18
N VAL A 523 6.64 12.50 -19.71
CA VAL A 523 7.40 11.25 -19.56
C VAL A 523 8.81 11.58 -19.07
N PRO A 524 9.52 10.67 -18.38
CA PRO A 524 10.92 10.89 -18.03
C PRO A 524 11.80 10.88 -19.28
N SER A 525 12.85 11.71 -19.28
CA SER A 525 13.96 11.59 -20.25
C SER A 525 14.71 10.24 -20.05
N ASP A 526 15.47 9.83 -21.05
CA ASP A 526 16.24 8.55 -21.01
C ASP A 526 17.15 8.46 -19.79
N ASP A 527 17.77 9.55 -19.38
CA ASP A 527 18.62 9.61 -18.20
C ASP A 527 17.83 9.84 -16.89
N GLY A 528 16.53 10.13 -16.97
CA GLY A 528 15.65 10.41 -15.82
C GLY A 528 15.93 11.71 -15.09
N LEU A 529 16.77 12.60 -15.64
CA LEU A 529 17.13 13.87 -15.00
C LEU A 529 16.11 14.98 -15.29
N SER A 530 15.31 14.80 -16.32
CA SER A 530 14.26 15.74 -16.72
C SER A 530 12.98 15.04 -17.15
N LEU A 531 11.95 15.83 -17.37
CA LEU A 531 10.68 15.39 -17.96
C LEU A 531 10.54 15.97 -19.37
N GLU A 532 10.02 15.15 -20.28
CA GLU A 532 9.72 15.51 -21.66
C GLU A 532 8.22 15.44 -21.91
N VAL A 533 7.71 16.21 -22.87
CA VAL A 533 6.28 16.23 -23.20
C VAL A 533 5.89 14.92 -23.88
N TYR A 534 4.90 14.23 -23.33
CA TYR A 534 4.30 13.05 -23.97
C TYR A 534 3.59 13.43 -25.27
N THR A 535 3.89 12.74 -26.35
CA THR A 535 3.39 13.04 -27.71
C THR A 535 2.31 12.08 -28.21
N GLY A 536 1.88 11.12 -27.37
CA GLY A 536 0.85 10.13 -27.74
C GLY A 536 -0.51 10.78 -28.03
N ASP A 537 -1.27 10.16 -28.95
CA ASP A 537 -2.55 10.68 -29.43
C ASP A 537 -3.64 10.68 -28.35
N ASP A 538 -3.49 9.91 -27.30
CA ASP A 538 -4.44 9.75 -26.20
C ASP A 538 -4.25 10.76 -25.05
N ARG A 539 -3.23 11.64 -25.13
CA ARG A 539 -2.88 12.62 -24.06
C ARG A 539 -4.03 13.53 -23.66
N ASP A 540 -4.92 13.88 -24.62
CA ASP A 540 -6.06 14.77 -24.39
C ASP A 540 -7.25 14.06 -23.75
N SER A 541 -7.23 12.72 -23.66
CA SER A 541 -8.29 11.90 -23.10
C SER A 541 -8.03 11.46 -21.67
N LEU A 542 -6.92 11.88 -21.06
CA LEU A 542 -6.56 11.50 -19.70
C LEU A 542 -7.42 12.26 -18.68
N THR A 543 -7.90 11.52 -17.65
CA THR A 543 -8.74 12.06 -16.59
C THR A 543 -8.06 11.92 -15.22
N ILE A 544 -8.53 12.68 -14.24
CA ILE A 544 -8.08 12.52 -12.84
C ILE A 544 -8.31 11.09 -12.35
N ASN A 545 -9.48 10.49 -12.62
CA ASN A 545 -9.76 9.09 -12.27
C ASN A 545 -8.80 8.10 -12.92
N GLY A 546 -8.56 8.25 -14.22
CA GLY A 546 -7.65 7.38 -14.95
C GLY A 546 -6.23 7.44 -14.39
N GLU A 547 -5.74 8.65 -14.10
CA GLU A 547 -4.40 8.85 -13.54
C GLU A 547 -4.30 8.38 -12.08
N LEU A 548 -5.35 8.50 -11.25
CA LEU A 548 -5.39 7.94 -9.90
C LEU A 548 -5.41 6.40 -9.94
N ASN A 549 -6.23 5.80 -10.79
CA ASN A 549 -6.24 4.34 -10.96
C ASN A 549 -4.88 3.82 -11.44
N LYS A 550 -4.26 4.54 -12.38
CA LYS A 550 -2.91 4.25 -12.86
C LYS A 550 -1.87 4.36 -11.74
N LEU A 551 -1.95 5.40 -10.90
CA LEU A 551 -1.08 5.54 -9.74
C LEU A 551 -1.19 4.33 -8.81
N GLY A 552 -2.40 3.89 -8.48
CA GLY A 552 -2.63 2.70 -7.68
C GLY A 552 -1.97 1.45 -8.28
N TRP A 553 -2.13 1.23 -9.60
CA TRP A 553 -1.45 0.16 -10.30
C TRP A 553 0.07 0.32 -10.29
N ASN A 554 0.56 1.50 -10.60
CA ASN A 554 1.99 1.78 -10.61
C ASN A 554 2.62 1.42 -9.25
N VAL A 555 2.07 1.89 -8.14
CA VAL A 555 2.58 1.60 -6.80
C VAL A 555 2.59 0.10 -6.52
N THR A 556 1.46 -0.59 -6.77
CA THR A 556 1.38 -2.03 -6.53
C THR A 556 2.24 -2.86 -7.49
N THR A 557 2.40 -2.42 -8.74
CA THR A 557 3.23 -3.10 -9.74
C THR A 557 4.72 -2.89 -9.47
N GLY A 558 5.13 -1.66 -9.12
CA GLY A 558 6.51 -1.34 -8.75
C GLY A 558 6.94 -2.12 -7.53
N HIS A 559 6.17 -2.00 -6.45
CA HIS A 559 6.40 -2.74 -5.21
C HIS A 559 6.21 -4.25 -5.38
N GLY A 560 5.23 -4.69 -6.17
CA GLY A 560 4.86 -6.09 -6.32
C GLY A 560 5.62 -6.81 -7.43
N ILE A 561 5.31 -6.47 -8.68
CA ILE A 561 5.74 -7.25 -9.86
C ILE A 561 7.21 -6.95 -10.19
N HIS A 562 7.59 -5.67 -10.31
CA HIS A 562 8.97 -5.32 -10.66
C HIS A 562 9.98 -5.65 -9.55
N ALA A 563 9.59 -5.53 -8.29
CA ALA A 563 10.43 -5.96 -7.18
C ALA A 563 10.49 -7.50 -7.03
N GLY A 564 9.47 -8.23 -7.51
CA GLY A 564 9.40 -9.69 -7.42
C GLY A 564 8.75 -10.21 -6.13
N ILE A 565 7.89 -9.42 -5.47
CA ILE A 565 7.42 -9.72 -4.10
C ILE A 565 5.90 -9.88 -3.94
N HIS A 566 5.09 -9.49 -4.91
CA HIS A 566 3.62 -9.65 -4.89
C HIS A 566 3.06 -10.04 -6.25
N PHE A 567 2.21 -11.04 -6.29
CA PHE A 567 1.50 -11.46 -7.49
C PHE A 567 0.50 -10.40 -8.00
N ARG A 568 0.17 -10.43 -9.30
CA ARG A 568 -0.80 -9.54 -9.94
C ARG A 568 -2.17 -9.55 -9.24
N SER A 569 -2.68 -10.73 -8.90
CA SER A 569 -3.93 -10.86 -8.16
C SER A 569 -3.86 -10.25 -6.77
N SER A 570 -2.70 -10.30 -6.08
CA SER A 570 -2.52 -9.61 -4.81
C SER A 570 -2.64 -8.10 -4.98
N SER A 571 -2.15 -7.53 -6.08
CA SER A 571 -2.24 -6.10 -6.40
C SER A 571 -3.67 -5.69 -6.74
N LEU A 572 -4.34 -6.42 -7.64
CA LEU A 572 -5.70 -6.12 -8.07
C LEU A 572 -6.69 -6.13 -6.89
N TYR A 573 -6.74 -7.25 -6.17
CA TYR A 573 -7.75 -7.43 -5.12
C TYR A 573 -7.44 -6.59 -3.88
N SER A 574 -6.20 -6.15 -3.70
CA SER A 574 -5.87 -5.19 -2.63
C SER A 574 -6.43 -3.80 -2.89
N LEU A 575 -6.37 -3.30 -4.13
CA LEU A 575 -6.99 -2.02 -4.49
C LEU A 575 -8.50 -2.05 -4.24
N LEU A 576 -9.17 -3.16 -4.60
CA LEU A 576 -10.60 -3.36 -4.35
C LEU A 576 -10.93 -3.50 -2.85
N LEU A 577 -10.06 -4.13 -2.07
CA LEU A 577 -10.21 -4.19 -0.61
C LEU A 577 -10.13 -2.80 0.02
N GLY A 578 -9.14 -2.01 -0.39
CA GLY A 578 -8.98 -0.63 0.07
C GLY A 578 -10.19 0.24 -0.26
N GLU A 579 -10.75 0.09 -1.47
CA GLU A 579 -11.99 0.77 -1.86
C GLU A 579 -13.17 0.39 -0.94
N GLN A 580 -13.34 -0.90 -0.60
CA GLN A 580 -14.40 -1.34 0.33
C GLN A 580 -14.25 -0.67 1.69
N VAL A 581 -13.03 -0.64 2.24
CA VAL A 581 -12.74 0.00 3.53
C VAL A 581 -13.10 1.49 3.47
N ALA A 582 -12.61 2.19 2.45
CA ALA A 582 -12.84 3.63 2.33
C ALA A 582 -14.32 3.97 2.14
N LEU A 583 -15.04 3.25 1.28
CA LEU A 583 -16.46 3.50 1.05
C LEU A 583 -17.29 3.34 2.32
N SER A 584 -17.00 2.35 3.18
CA SER A 584 -17.72 2.17 4.44
C SER A 584 -17.49 3.33 5.40
N VAL A 585 -16.24 3.80 5.53
CA VAL A 585 -15.90 4.96 6.38
C VAL A 585 -16.52 6.25 5.83
N LEU A 586 -16.46 6.46 4.52
CA LEU A 586 -17.04 7.65 3.88
C LEU A 586 -18.56 7.71 4.03
N GLN A 587 -19.25 6.57 3.97
CA GLN A 587 -20.68 6.46 4.23
C GLN A 587 -21.03 6.86 5.67
N ASP A 588 -20.22 6.45 6.63
CA ASP A 588 -20.38 6.85 8.02
C ASP A 588 -20.12 8.34 8.21
N ARG A 589 -19.02 8.84 7.68
CA ARG A 589 -18.63 10.26 7.79
C ARG A 589 -19.63 11.19 7.12
N ALA A 590 -20.27 10.75 6.04
CA ALA A 590 -21.28 11.55 5.35
C ALA A 590 -22.33 12.11 6.32
N ARG A 591 -22.74 11.33 7.33
CA ARG A 591 -23.72 11.74 8.34
C ARG A 591 -23.21 12.81 9.31
N SER A 592 -21.91 13.04 9.38
CA SER A 592 -21.32 14.07 10.25
C SER A 592 -21.36 15.46 9.64
N TYR A 593 -21.60 15.58 8.34
CA TYR A 593 -21.75 16.85 7.64
C TYR A 593 -23.17 17.38 7.82
N THR A 594 -23.28 18.68 8.09
CA THR A 594 -24.59 19.35 8.26
C THR A 594 -25.18 19.81 6.92
N GLU A 595 -24.32 20.06 5.91
CA GLU A 595 -24.75 20.45 4.59
C GLU A 595 -25.33 19.24 3.84
N PRO A 596 -26.54 19.36 3.27
CA PRO A 596 -27.08 18.28 2.45
C PRO A 596 -26.26 18.11 1.18
N PHE A 597 -25.80 16.88 0.93
CA PHE A 597 -25.02 16.57 -0.27
C PHE A 597 -25.29 15.16 -0.79
N THR A 598 -24.92 14.95 -2.04
CA THR A 598 -24.90 13.64 -2.70
C THR A 598 -23.69 13.58 -3.62
N ILE A 599 -22.78 12.66 -3.33
CA ILE A 599 -21.55 12.43 -4.09
C ILE A 599 -21.69 11.15 -4.89
N HIS A 600 -21.23 11.19 -6.15
CA HIS A 600 -21.08 10.03 -6.99
C HIS A 600 -19.58 9.73 -7.18
N ILE A 601 -19.18 8.49 -6.92
CA ILE A 601 -17.79 8.03 -7.07
C ILE A 601 -17.78 6.92 -8.11
N THR A 602 -16.92 7.05 -9.12
CA THR A 602 -16.61 5.93 -10.03
C THR A 602 -15.62 4.99 -9.34
N LYS A 603 -16.09 3.77 -9.06
CA LYS A 603 -15.26 2.71 -8.45
C LYS A 603 -14.20 2.18 -9.41
N PHE A 604 -13.28 1.38 -8.86
CA PHE A 604 -12.27 0.72 -9.69
C PHE A 604 -12.88 -0.22 -10.76
N ASP A 605 -14.04 -0.81 -10.50
CA ASP A 605 -14.76 -1.67 -11.47
C ASP A 605 -15.54 -0.89 -12.53
N GLY A 606 -15.45 0.43 -12.55
CA GLY A 606 -16.16 1.31 -13.48
C GLY A 606 -17.62 1.59 -13.11
N THR A 607 -18.15 0.94 -12.09
CA THR A 607 -19.51 1.23 -11.60
C THR A 607 -19.51 2.46 -10.69
N THR A 608 -20.69 3.07 -10.52
CA THR A 608 -20.83 4.26 -9.68
C THR A 608 -21.48 3.88 -8.34
N VAL A 609 -20.90 4.39 -7.26
CA VAL A 609 -21.50 4.37 -5.92
C VAL A 609 -21.94 5.77 -5.53
N THR A 610 -23.05 5.86 -4.80
CA THR A 610 -23.60 7.11 -4.29
C THR A 610 -23.43 7.18 -2.78
N ILE A 611 -22.88 8.28 -2.28
CA ILE A 611 -22.77 8.60 -0.85
C ILE A 611 -23.57 9.88 -0.59
N SER A 612 -24.51 9.84 0.35
CA SER A 612 -25.38 10.96 0.70
C SER A 612 -25.61 10.99 2.22
N ASN A 613 -25.84 12.19 2.72
CA ASN A 613 -26.29 12.40 4.10
C ASN A 613 -27.79 12.76 4.19
N GLN A 614 -28.53 12.62 3.11
CA GLN A 614 -29.98 12.83 3.03
C GLN A 614 -30.76 11.52 3.15
#